data_0e1999243abd7ce5f4bb432316dbc899
#
_entry.id   0e1999243abd7ce5f4bb432316dbc899
#
_cell.length_a   1.000
_cell.length_b   1.000
_cell.length_c   1.000
_cell.angle_alpha   90.00
_cell.angle_beta   90.00
_cell.angle_gamma   90.00
#
_symmetry.space_group_name_H-M   'P 1'
#
loop_
_entity.id
_entity.type
_entity.pdbx_description
1 polymer ?
#
loop_
_entity_poly.entity_id
_entity_poly.type
_entity_poly.pdbx_seq_one_letter_code
_entity_poly.pdbx_strand_id
1 'polypeptide(L)'
;MVTSTAKRPDLRAFGASARQAAQPDHEPAPLLTPAVFHILLALADGESHGYGIMQDVERFTNGETRLGPGTLYRSIQRMLIDGLIEELAISLHDETDEDRRRYYRLTPKGLSVAKREAERLADLVDAAQHRDLLVPRPGKGRVG
;
A
#
# COMPACT_ATOMS: atom_id res chain seq x y z
N MET A 1 -19.15 -24.02 -26.66
CA MET A 1 -18.90 -23.53 -26.67
C MET A 1 -18.97 -22.99 -26.49
N VAL A 2 -18.82 -23.15 -26.15
CA VAL A 2 -18.44 -22.53 -25.93
C VAL A 2 -18.50 -22.03 -25.61
N THR A 3 -18.55 -22.15 -25.43
CA THR A 3 -18.18 -21.59 -25.23
C THR A 3 -18.24 -20.92 -24.94
N SER A 4 -18.41 -21.03 -24.92
CA SER A 4 -18.05 -20.29 -24.80
C SER A 4 -18.11 -19.69 -24.40
N THR A 5 -18.09 -19.89 -24.35
CA THR A 5 -17.73 -19.27 -24.13
C THR A 5 -17.76 -18.69 -23.67
N ALA A 6 -17.94 -18.83 -23.65
CA ALA A 6 -17.57 -18.22 -23.42
C ALA A 6 -17.69 -17.77 -22.93
N LYS A 7 -17.76 -17.94 -22.89
CA LYS A 7 -17.37 -17.56 -22.69
C LYS A 7 -17.51 -17.00 -22.12
N ARG A 8 -17.61 -17.13 -21.96
CA ARG A 8 -17.23 -16.63 -21.73
C ARG A 8 -17.28 -16.03 -21.35
N PRO A 9 -17.39 -16.19 -21.28
CA PRO A 9 -16.91 -15.64 -21.08
C PRO A 9 -16.84 -15.18 -20.69
N ASP A 10 -16.85 -15.18 -20.72
CA ASP A 10 -16.34 -14.76 -20.59
C ASP A 10 -16.36 -14.21 -19.90
N LEU A 11 -16.56 -14.39 -19.64
CA LEU A 11 -16.19 -13.98 -19.40
C LEU A 11 -16.02 -13.67 -18.94
N ARG A 12 -16.14 -13.79 -18.93
CA ARG A 12 -15.46 -13.64 -19.01
C ARG A 12 -15.23 -12.95 -18.87
N ALA A 13 -15.33 -13.26 -18.94
CA ALA A 13 -14.63 -12.78 -19.18
C ALA A 13 -14.60 -11.95 -18.84
N PHE A 14 -14.79 -11.95 -18.67
CA PHE A 14 -14.39 -11.33 -18.59
C PHE A 14 -14.28 -11.01 -18.00
N GLY A 15 -14.48 -11.43 -17.95
CA GLY A 15 -13.89 -11.42 -17.79
C GLY A 15 -13.42 -11.58 -17.48
N ALA A 16 -13.38 -12.07 -17.42
CA ALA A 16 -12.56 -12.37 -17.44
C ALA A 16 -12.06 -12.27 -17.35
N SER A 17 -12.02 -12.44 -17.43
CA SER A 17 -11.24 -12.45 -17.55
C SER A 17 -10.85 -12.37 -17.19
N ALA A 18 -10.94 -12.65 -17.06
CA ALA A 18 -10.33 -12.69 -16.92
C ALA A 18 -10.10 -12.93 -16.58
N ARG A 19 -10.02 -13.35 -16.64
CA ARG A 19 -9.47 -13.83 -16.50
C ARG A 19 -8.93 -14.08 -16.64
N GLN A 20 -8.62 -14.08 -16.70
CA GLN A 20 -7.72 -14.34 -16.87
C GLN A 20 -7.14 -14.57 -16.79
N ALA A 21 -7.43 -14.57 -17.58
CA ALA A 21 -6.51 -15.37 -17.48
C ALA A 21 -5.60 -15.27 -16.57
N ALA A 22 -5.79 -15.67 -15.93
CA ALA A 22 -5.00 -15.53 -14.90
C ALA A 22 -3.87 -16.39 -14.99
N GLN A 23 -2.76 -15.87 -14.93
CA GLN A 23 -1.59 -16.61 -14.84
C GLN A 23 -1.43 -17.08 -13.44
N PRO A 24 -0.88 -18.24 -13.24
CA PRO A 24 -0.81 -18.78 -11.91
C PRO A 24 -0.07 -17.91 -10.93
N ASP A 25 0.99 -17.28 -11.37
CA ASP A 25 1.75 -16.43 -10.48
C ASP A 25 1.22 -15.04 -10.50
N HIS A 26 0.04 -14.86 -11.06
CA HIS A 26 -0.51 -13.56 -11.20
C HIS A 26 -1.64 -13.39 -10.24
N GLU A 27 -1.34 -13.28 -9.01
CA GLU A 27 -2.38 -13.03 -8.06
C GLU A 27 -2.99 -11.70 -8.31
N PRO A 28 -4.27 -11.55 -8.04
CA PRO A 28 -4.86 -10.23 -8.14
C PRO A 28 -4.12 -9.30 -7.22
N ALA A 29 -3.86 -8.12 -7.69
CA ALA A 29 -3.18 -7.14 -6.86
C ALA A 29 -4.07 -6.80 -5.67
N PRO A 30 -3.50 -6.63 -4.49
CA PRO A 30 -4.28 -6.19 -3.37
C PRO A 30 -4.89 -4.83 -3.65
N LEU A 31 -6.05 -4.61 -3.07
CA LEU A 31 -6.69 -3.32 -3.23
C LEU A 31 -5.90 -2.28 -2.49
N LEU A 32 -5.35 -1.32 -3.20
CA LEU A 32 -4.57 -0.28 -2.60
C LEU A 32 -5.39 0.98 -2.49
N THR A 33 -5.85 1.26 -1.30
CA THR A 33 -6.47 2.54 -1.02
C THR A 33 -5.38 3.53 -0.66
N PRO A 34 -5.68 4.82 -0.69
CA PRO A 34 -4.68 5.78 -0.23
C PRO A 34 -4.21 5.49 1.19
N ALA A 35 -5.12 5.07 2.07
CA ALA A 35 -4.72 4.77 3.43
C ALA A 35 -3.71 3.64 3.47
N VAL A 36 -3.92 2.58 2.69
CA VAL A 36 -3.00 1.46 2.67
C VAL A 36 -1.63 1.91 2.17
N PHE A 37 -1.60 2.71 1.11
CA PHE A 37 -0.31 3.15 0.60
C PHE A 37 0.40 4.06 1.59
N HIS A 38 -0.36 4.91 2.29
CA HIS A 38 0.25 5.77 3.31
C HIS A 38 0.87 4.92 4.42
N ILE A 39 0.22 3.84 4.81
CA ILE A 39 0.78 2.97 5.85
C ILE A 39 2.03 2.26 5.33
N LEU A 40 1.99 1.82 4.08
CA LEU A 40 3.17 1.19 3.50
C LEU A 40 4.35 2.16 3.51
N LEU A 41 4.10 3.42 3.16
CA LEU A 41 5.17 4.42 3.19
C LEU A 41 5.72 4.60 4.60
N ALA A 42 4.83 4.66 5.58
CA ALA A 42 5.29 4.86 6.95
C ALA A 42 6.17 3.70 7.40
N LEU A 43 5.83 2.49 6.99
CA LEU A 43 6.58 1.32 7.42
C LEU A 43 7.80 1.05 6.57
N ALA A 44 7.97 1.79 5.47
CA ALA A 44 9.15 1.61 4.64
C ALA A 44 10.42 2.05 5.36
N ASP A 45 10.29 2.91 6.37
CA ASP A 45 11.44 3.34 7.14
C ASP A 45 11.79 2.40 8.28
N GLY A 46 10.93 1.41 8.54
CA GLY A 46 11.20 0.47 9.60
C GLY A 46 9.93 0.14 10.36
N GLU A 47 10.06 -0.69 11.36
CA GLU A 47 8.90 -1.09 12.14
C GLU A 47 8.32 0.11 12.88
N SER A 48 7.03 0.06 13.14
CA SER A 48 6.38 1.12 13.87
C SER A 48 5.06 0.61 14.44
N HIS A 49 4.50 1.39 15.35
CA HIS A 49 3.22 1.07 15.95
C HIS A 49 2.17 2.02 15.41
N GLY A 50 0.92 1.76 15.75
CA GLY A 50 -0.18 2.50 15.16
C GLY A 50 -0.06 4.00 15.31
N TYR A 51 0.27 4.46 16.52
CA TYR A 51 0.37 5.89 16.75
C TYR A 51 1.51 6.49 15.92
N GLY A 52 2.64 5.79 15.86
CA GLY A 52 3.75 6.26 15.04
C GLY A 52 3.40 6.33 13.57
N ILE A 53 2.64 5.35 13.09
CA ILE A 53 2.19 5.37 11.70
C ILE A 53 1.31 6.59 11.46
N MET A 54 0.39 6.87 12.37
CA MET A 54 -0.49 8.02 12.20
C MET A 54 0.31 9.32 12.17
N GLN A 55 1.30 9.44 13.03
CA GLN A 55 2.13 10.63 13.04
C GLN A 55 2.93 10.78 11.76
N ASP A 56 3.47 9.68 11.26
CA ASP A 56 4.25 9.72 10.04
C ASP A 56 3.39 10.13 8.85
N VAL A 57 2.18 9.59 8.77
CA VAL A 57 1.30 9.94 7.65
C VAL A 57 0.96 11.42 7.69
N GLU A 58 0.68 11.93 8.87
CA GLU A 58 0.37 13.36 8.97
C GLU A 58 1.57 14.18 8.56
N ARG A 59 2.77 13.75 8.94
CA ARG A 59 3.97 14.50 8.65
C ARG A 59 4.28 14.53 7.16
N PHE A 60 4.29 13.36 6.49
CA PHE A 60 4.71 13.40 5.10
C PHE A 60 3.60 13.83 4.15
N THR A 61 2.37 13.98 4.64
CA THR A 61 1.34 14.62 3.84
C THR A 61 1.15 16.08 4.21
N ASN A 62 2.05 16.61 5.03
CA ASN A 62 2.00 18.02 5.47
C ASN A 62 0.66 18.34 6.13
N GLY A 63 0.14 17.40 6.88
CA GLY A 63 -1.09 17.60 7.62
C GLY A 63 -2.35 17.47 6.81
N GLU A 64 -2.23 17.15 5.52
CA GLU A 64 -3.43 17.04 4.71
C GLU A 64 -4.18 15.76 4.96
N THR A 65 -3.51 14.74 5.42
CA THR A 65 -4.15 13.47 5.69
C THR A 65 -3.92 13.09 7.14
N ARG A 66 -5.01 12.82 7.81
CA ARG A 66 -4.94 12.30 9.16
C ARG A 66 -5.69 10.99 9.19
N LEU A 67 -4.98 9.92 9.50
CA LEU A 67 -5.61 8.64 9.62
C LEU A 67 -6.23 8.53 11.00
N GLY A 68 -7.53 8.37 11.04
CA GLY A 68 -8.19 8.10 12.31
C GLY A 68 -7.92 6.66 12.74
N PRO A 69 -8.11 6.37 14.04
CA PRO A 69 -7.84 5.03 14.52
C PRO A 69 -8.67 3.96 13.83
N GLY A 70 -9.92 4.25 13.52
CA GLY A 70 -10.75 3.27 12.86
C GLY A 70 -10.24 2.89 11.49
N THR A 71 -9.92 3.91 10.69
CA THR A 71 -9.39 3.65 9.35
C THR A 71 -8.03 2.96 9.45
N LEU A 72 -7.20 3.41 10.36
CA LEU A 72 -5.88 2.81 10.53
C LEU A 72 -5.97 1.32 10.83
N TYR A 73 -6.73 0.96 11.84
CA TYR A 73 -6.74 -0.43 12.26
C TYR A 73 -7.50 -1.33 11.31
N ARG A 74 -8.49 -0.79 10.61
CA ARG A 74 -9.16 -1.54 9.58
C ARG A 74 -8.20 -1.82 8.42
N SER A 75 -7.40 -0.83 8.06
CA SER A 75 -6.41 -1.02 7.01
C SER A 75 -5.34 -2.00 7.44
N ILE A 76 -4.88 -1.90 8.68
CA ILE A 76 -3.87 -2.81 9.18
C ILE A 76 -4.38 -4.25 9.13
N GLN A 77 -5.62 -4.47 9.55
CA GLN A 77 -6.19 -5.80 9.50
C GLN A 77 -6.19 -6.35 8.08
N ARG A 78 -6.58 -5.51 7.13
CA ARG A 78 -6.58 -5.94 5.73
C ARG A 78 -5.18 -6.24 5.25
N MET A 79 -4.23 -5.41 5.62
CA MET A 79 -2.86 -5.61 5.19
C MET A 79 -2.24 -6.87 5.80
N LEU A 80 -2.63 -7.20 7.02
CA LEU A 80 -2.19 -8.45 7.62
C LEU A 80 -2.76 -9.64 6.85
N ILE A 81 -4.04 -9.58 6.50
CA ILE A 81 -4.66 -10.65 5.75
C ILE A 81 -4.02 -10.81 4.39
N ASP A 82 -3.71 -9.70 3.74
CA ASP A 82 -3.11 -9.74 2.41
C ASP A 82 -1.62 -10.05 2.45
N GLY A 83 -1.02 -10.14 3.62
CA GLY A 83 0.39 -10.49 3.72
C GLY A 83 1.33 -9.34 3.41
N LEU A 84 0.86 -8.12 3.48
CA LEU A 84 1.71 -6.97 3.18
C LEU A 84 2.54 -6.55 4.37
N ILE A 85 2.05 -6.80 5.56
CA ILE A 85 2.76 -6.49 6.78
C ILE A 85 2.63 -7.66 7.73
N GLU A 86 3.47 -7.66 8.74
CA GLU A 86 3.37 -8.66 9.80
C GLU A 86 3.49 -7.96 11.13
N GLU A 87 2.88 -8.55 12.12
CA GLU A 87 2.91 -8.00 13.46
C GLU A 87 4.07 -8.61 14.20
N LEU A 88 4.80 -7.79 14.93
CA LEU A 88 5.91 -8.28 15.71
C LEU A 88 5.41 -8.65 17.10
N ALA A 89 5.83 -9.80 17.57
CA ALA A 89 5.35 -10.28 18.85
C ALA A 89 5.85 -9.43 19.99
N ILE A 90 7.06 -8.88 19.87
CA ILE A 90 7.66 -8.11 20.93
C ILE A 90 8.32 -6.91 20.33
N SER A 91 8.09 -5.77 20.94
CA SER A 91 8.75 -4.58 20.46
C SER A 91 10.20 -4.63 20.88
N LEU A 92 11.08 -4.26 19.96
CA LEU A 92 12.48 -4.20 20.27
C LEU A 92 12.81 -3.02 21.15
N HIS A 93 11.89 -2.07 21.26
CA HIS A 93 12.17 -0.85 21.99
C HIS A 93 11.46 -0.73 23.30
N ASP A 94 10.59 -1.68 23.60
CA ASP A 94 9.78 -1.52 24.75
C ASP A 94 10.06 -2.51 25.76
N GLU A 95 10.17 -2.07 26.96
CA GLU A 95 10.44 -2.94 28.03
C GLU A 95 9.48 -2.79 29.13
N THR A 96 8.49 -1.92 29.02
CA THR A 96 7.54 -1.74 30.09
C THR A 96 6.18 -2.13 29.59
N ASP A 97 5.31 -2.51 30.51
CA ASP A 97 3.97 -2.88 30.13
C ASP A 97 3.20 -1.74 29.53
N GLU A 98 3.52 -0.53 29.96
CA GLU A 98 2.79 0.60 29.45
C GLU A 98 3.07 0.86 28.01
N ASP A 99 4.24 0.46 27.55
CA ASP A 99 4.62 0.69 26.18
C ASP A 99 4.41 -0.53 25.34
N ARG A 100 3.62 -1.45 25.80
CA ARG A 100 3.41 -2.66 25.07
C ARG A 100 2.51 -2.41 23.91
N ARG A 101 3.01 -1.86 22.86
CA ARG A 101 2.26 -1.58 21.67
C ARG A 101 2.51 -2.64 20.66
N ARG A 102 1.56 -2.79 19.75
CA ARG A 102 1.74 -3.71 18.65
C ARG A 102 2.55 -3.05 17.58
N TYR A 103 3.63 -3.67 17.20
CA TYR A 103 4.50 -3.15 16.16
C TYR A 103 4.30 -3.95 14.89
N TYR A 104 4.47 -3.27 13.77
CA TYR A 104 4.26 -3.86 12.46
C TYR A 104 5.45 -3.55 11.59
N ARG A 105 5.70 -4.39 10.60
CA ARG A 105 6.74 -4.12 9.64
C ARG A 105 6.32 -4.68 8.29
N LEU A 106 6.95 -4.18 7.23
CA LEU A 106 6.66 -4.67 5.90
C LEU A 106 7.18 -6.08 5.72
N THR A 107 6.40 -6.88 5.00
CA THR A 107 6.92 -8.15 4.51
C THR A 107 7.60 -7.89 3.17
N PRO A 108 8.36 -8.87 2.64
CA PRO A 108 8.89 -8.70 1.29
C PRO A 108 7.80 -8.43 0.27
N LYS A 109 6.62 -9.04 0.43
CA LYS A 109 5.52 -8.77 -0.46
C LYS A 109 5.06 -7.33 -0.32
N GLY A 110 4.96 -6.83 0.91
CA GLY A 110 4.55 -5.46 1.13
C GLY A 110 5.51 -4.47 0.51
N LEU A 111 6.82 -4.74 0.64
CA LEU A 111 7.80 -3.87 0.02
C LEU A 111 7.65 -3.86 -1.49
N SER A 112 7.44 -5.03 -2.08
CA SER A 112 7.28 -5.14 -3.52
C SER A 112 6.05 -4.38 -4.00
N VAL A 113 4.94 -4.51 -3.27
CA VAL A 113 3.72 -3.81 -3.62
C VAL A 113 3.91 -2.30 -3.49
N ALA A 114 4.60 -1.87 -2.43
CA ALA A 114 4.84 -0.45 -2.23
C ALA A 114 5.67 0.13 -3.36
N LYS A 115 6.70 -0.59 -3.80
CA LYS A 115 7.54 -0.11 -4.89
C LYS A 115 6.75 0.01 -6.19
N ARG A 116 5.92 -0.99 -6.48
CA ARG A 116 5.14 -0.95 -7.70
C ARG A 116 4.15 0.20 -7.68
N GLU A 117 3.53 0.43 -6.54
CA GLU A 117 2.59 1.52 -6.45
C GLU A 117 3.29 2.88 -6.55
N ALA A 118 4.47 3.00 -5.96
CA ALA A 118 5.22 4.24 -6.06
C ALA A 118 5.57 4.53 -7.52
N GLU A 119 5.95 3.50 -8.27
CA GLU A 119 6.25 3.69 -9.68
C GLU A 119 5.03 4.10 -10.48
N ARG A 120 3.89 3.48 -10.17
CA ARG A 120 2.67 3.84 -10.86
C ARG A 120 2.30 5.30 -10.61
N LEU A 121 2.47 5.75 -9.37
CA LEU A 121 2.16 7.13 -9.04
C LEU A 121 3.15 8.09 -9.71
N ALA A 122 4.40 7.70 -9.78
CA ALA A 122 5.40 8.54 -10.46
C ALA A 122 5.04 8.69 -11.93
N ASP A 123 4.59 7.62 -12.57
CA ASP A 123 4.19 7.71 -13.97
C ASP A 123 3.02 8.65 -14.15
N LEU A 124 2.08 8.65 -13.20
CA LEU A 124 0.96 9.56 -13.29
C LEU A 124 1.40 11.01 -13.10
N VAL A 125 2.37 11.24 -12.23
CA VAL A 125 2.90 12.59 -12.06
C VAL A 125 3.58 13.03 -13.36
N ASP A 126 4.34 12.14 -13.99
CA ASP A 126 4.96 12.49 -15.27
C ASP A 126 3.92 12.84 -16.30
N ALA A 127 2.83 12.08 -16.36
CA ALA A 127 1.77 12.38 -17.32
C ALA A 127 1.15 13.75 -17.03
N ALA A 128 1.01 14.09 -15.75
CA ALA A 128 0.46 15.39 -15.39
C ALA A 128 1.39 16.52 -15.81
N GLN A 129 2.70 16.31 -15.64
CA GLN A 129 3.65 17.33 -16.05
C GLN A 129 3.62 17.55 -17.56
N HIS A 130 3.47 16.48 -18.32
CA HIS A 130 3.40 16.61 -19.79
C HIS A 130 2.14 17.33 -20.25
N ARG A 131 1.13 17.41 -19.39
CA ARG A 131 -0.11 18.08 -19.72
C ARG A 131 -0.24 19.43 -19.04
N ASP A 132 0.90 19.90 -18.50
CA ASP A 132 0.95 21.22 -17.86
C ASP A 132 0.04 21.35 -16.67
N LEU A 133 -0.27 20.22 -16.04
CA LEU A 133 -1.04 20.27 -14.81
C LEU A 133 -0.13 20.47 -13.61
N LEU A 134 1.16 20.29 -13.80
CA LEU A 134 2.07 20.28 -12.68
C LEU A 134 3.43 20.72 -13.18
N VAL A 135 4.04 21.64 -12.46
CA VAL A 135 5.39 22.08 -12.79
C VAL A 135 6.37 21.07 -12.19
N PRO A 136 7.42 20.68 -12.90
CA PRO A 136 8.40 19.78 -12.30
C PRO A 136 8.93 20.35 -11.03
N ARG A 137 9.00 19.51 -10.02
CA ARG A 137 9.45 19.96 -8.72
C ARG A 137 10.95 19.95 -8.65
N PRO A 138 11.54 20.94 -8.01
CA PRO A 138 12.98 20.86 -7.77
C PRO A 138 13.22 19.68 -6.86
N GLY A 139 14.41 19.26 -6.73
CA GLY A 139 14.72 18.07 -5.96
C GLY A 139 14.59 18.28 -4.50
N LYS A 140 13.45 18.76 -4.04
CA LYS A 140 13.29 18.99 -2.66
C LYS A 140 13.07 17.68 -1.96
N GLY A 141 13.53 17.46 -0.90
CA GLY A 141 13.36 16.24 -0.21
C GLY A 141 14.37 15.20 -0.50
N ARG A 142 15.11 15.37 -1.54
CA ARG A 142 16.15 14.45 -1.84
C ARG A 142 17.37 14.99 -1.25
N VAL A 143 17.41 15.04 -0.06
CA VAL A 143 18.55 15.58 0.50
C VAL A 143 19.54 14.57 0.56
N GLY A 144 20.09 14.37 -0.05
CA GLY A 144 21.12 13.43 0.04
C GLY A 144 21.34 12.56 0.40
#